data_ddaa839d2bea9596e384c15055be608d
#
_entry.id   ddaa839d2bea9596e384c15055be608d
#
_cell.length_a   1.000
_cell.length_b   1.000
_cell.length_c   1.000
_cell.angle_alpha   90.00
_cell.angle_beta   90.00
_cell.angle_gamma   90.00
#
_symmetry.space_group_name_H-M   'P 1'
#
loop_
_entity.id
_entity.type
_entity.pdbx_description
1 polymer ?
#
loop_
_entity_poly.entity_id
_entity_poly.type
_entity_poly.pdbx_seq_one_letter_code
_entity_poly.pdbx_strand_id
1 'polypeptide(L)'
;RRLPEGDEPIKIGHHSEAGHRRAIAKADAAIRRSIDADSEARRAQVRADIAASSNDARYAPITVANRIEKLRADIAGMRRRLDGSSRTLAGGYVEVTAAATGAYAERLERELAAVQDQLSYWQEVRAEQIASGAATDHSKDTINVGDQIKYFGSWCIVTRVNPKSVSITDAYGHRGTVPYAHIREHRVGQSEASS
;
A
#
# COMPACT_ATOMS: atom_id res chain seq x y z
N ARG A 1 -2.38 -23.39 53.77
CA ARG A 1 -2.78 -23.44 52.35
C ARG A 1 -2.76 -24.92 51.95
N ARG A 2 -3.93 -25.57 51.78
CA ARG A 2 -3.98 -26.95 51.26
C ARG A 2 -3.43 -26.95 49.84
N LEU A 3 -2.48 -27.83 49.56
CA LEU A 3 -2.02 -28.08 48.19
C LEU A 3 -3.20 -28.66 47.39
N PRO A 4 -3.29 -28.35 46.06
CA PRO A 4 -4.35 -28.92 45.23
C PRO A 4 -4.26 -30.45 45.25
N GLU A 5 -5.41 -31.12 45.35
CA GLU A 5 -5.58 -32.58 45.44
C GLU A 5 -4.97 -33.40 44.28
N GLY A 6 -4.13 -32.83 43.45
CA GLY A 6 -3.51 -33.47 42.29
C GLY A 6 -2.10 -34.01 42.50
N ASP A 7 -1.41 -33.63 43.57
CA ASP A 7 0.01 -33.97 43.79
C ASP A 7 0.23 -35.25 44.66
N GLU A 8 -0.84 -35.86 45.16
CA GLU A 8 -0.69 -37.11 45.89
C GLU A 8 -0.53 -38.30 44.93
N PRO A 9 0.42 -39.22 45.19
CA PRO A 9 0.58 -40.41 44.36
C PRO A 9 -0.68 -41.32 44.44
N ILE A 10 -1.07 -41.86 43.28
CA ILE A 10 -2.24 -42.75 43.18
C ILE A 10 -1.97 -44.02 43.98
N LYS A 11 -2.82 -44.28 45.01
CA LYS A 11 -2.76 -45.51 45.79
C LYS A 11 -3.45 -46.62 45.01
N ILE A 12 -2.66 -47.47 44.33
CA ILE A 12 -3.14 -48.57 43.49
C ILE A 12 -3.88 -49.60 44.36
N GLY A 13 -5.08 -50.03 43.90
CA GLY A 13 -5.91 -51.00 44.62
C GLY A 13 -6.78 -50.42 45.75
N HIS A 14 -6.67 -49.12 46.03
CA HIS A 14 -7.50 -48.47 47.06
C HIS A 14 -8.84 -47.98 46.45
N HIS A 15 -9.92 -48.02 47.25
CA HIS A 15 -11.29 -47.70 46.84
C HIS A 15 -11.38 -46.24 46.22
N SER A 16 -10.46 -45.36 46.55
CA SER A 16 -10.40 -43.98 46.01
C SER A 16 -9.64 -43.86 44.67
N GLU A 17 -8.99 -44.93 44.17
CA GLU A 17 -8.18 -44.88 42.97
C GLU A 17 -8.94 -44.34 41.72
N ALA A 18 -10.15 -44.89 41.52
CA ALA A 18 -10.98 -44.50 40.37
C ALA A 18 -11.43 -43.00 40.43
N GLY A 19 -11.64 -42.47 41.63
CA GLY A 19 -11.94 -41.06 41.88
C GLY A 19 -10.75 -40.16 41.57
N HIS A 20 -9.58 -40.55 42.04
CA HIS A 20 -8.34 -39.81 41.85
C HIS A 20 -7.94 -39.74 40.36
N ARG A 21 -7.99 -40.91 39.65
CA ARG A 21 -7.74 -40.94 38.16
C ARG A 21 -8.70 -40.08 37.40
N ARG A 22 -10.00 -40.03 37.78
CA ARG A 22 -10.97 -39.11 37.15
C ARG A 22 -10.68 -37.64 37.42
N ALA A 23 -10.21 -37.29 38.63
CA ALA A 23 -9.82 -35.93 38.96
C ALA A 23 -8.61 -35.46 38.14
N ILE A 24 -7.58 -36.31 38.02
CA ILE A 24 -6.40 -36.02 37.18
C ILE A 24 -6.82 -35.84 35.70
N ALA A 25 -7.59 -36.76 35.13
CA ALA A 25 -8.05 -36.69 33.77
C ALA A 25 -8.89 -35.43 33.51
N LYS A 26 -9.70 -34.97 34.47
CA LYS A 26 -10.46 -33.71 34.40
C LYS A 26 -9.53 -32.48 34.42
N ALA A 27 -8.50 -32.51 35.28
CA ALA A 27 -7.50 -31.45 35.37
C ALA A 27 -6.71 -31.38 34.05
N ASP A 28 -6.22 -32.49 33.53
CA ASP A 28 -5.51 -32.55 32.25
C ASP A 28 -6.37 -32.04 31.09
N ALA A 29 -7.63 -32.43 31.04
CA ALA A 29 -8.57 -31.93 30.01
C ALA A 29 -8.85 -30.44 30.15
N ALA A 30 -8.86 -29.88 31.37
CA ALA A 30 -9.00 -28.44 31.59
C ALA A 30 -7.75 -27.68 31.14
N ILE A 31 -6.56 -28.22 31.45
CA ILE A 31 -5.30 -27.65 31.01
C ILE A 31 -5.21 -27.63 29.48
N ARG A 32 -5.51 -28.75 28.81
CA ARG A 32 -5.53 -28.84 27.35
C ARG A 32 -6.48 -27.81 26.74
N ARG A 33 -7.71 -27.71 27.23
CA ARG A 33 -8.66 -26.69 26.75
C ARG A 33 -8.16 -25.27 26.94
N SER A 34 -7.47 -24.99 28.07
CA SER A 34 -6.87 -23.66 28.29
C SER A 34 -5.76 -23.35 27.27
N ILE A 35 -4.89 -24.33 27.00
CA ILE A 35 -3.81 -24.19 25.99
C ILE A 35 -4.39 -23.99 24.60
N ASP A 36 -5.43 -24.75 24.24
CA ASP A 36 -6.08 -24.64 22.94
C ASP A 36 -6.76 -23.27 22.79
N ALA A 37 -7.48 -22.80 23.81
CA ALA A 37 -8.13 -21.50 23.82
C ALA A 37 -7.10 -20.35 23.72
N ASP A 38 -5.99 -20.43 24.45
CA ASP A 38 -4.90 -19.43 24.37
C ASP A 38 -4.26 -19.41 22.98
N SER A 39 -4.03 -20.58 22.39
CA SER A 39 -3.49 -20.69 21.03
C SER A 39 -4.43 -20.11 19.98
N GLU A 40 -5.74 -20.32 20.13
CA GLU A 40 -6.75 -19.75 19.23
C GLU A 40 -6.86 -18.24 19.39
N ALA A 41 -6.82 -17.72 20.61
CA ALA A 41 -6.81 -16.29 20.89
C ALA A 41 -5.59 -15.61 20.26
N ARG A 42 -4.39 -16.19 20.40
CA ARG A 42 -3.18 -15.66 19.74
C ARG A 42 -3.29 -15.66 18.22
N ARG A 43 -3.82 -16.74 17.63
CA ARG A 43 -4.05 -16.79 16.16
C ARG A 43 -5.06 -15.74 15.70
N ALA A 44 -6.11 -15.51 16.48
CA ALA A 44 -7.11 -14.47 16.19
C ALA A 44 -6.47 -13.07 16.25
N GLN A 45 -5.65 -12.81 17.26
CA GLN A 45 -4.92 -11.54 17.39
C GLN A 45 -3.99 -11.29 16.20
N VAL A 46 -3.18 -12.28 15.83
CA VAL A 46 -2.29 -12.18 14.67
C VAL A 46 -3.07 -11.90 13.37
N ARG A 47 -4.22 -12.57 13.17
CA ARG A 47 -5.07 -12.28 11.99
C ARG A 47 -5.62 -10.85 12.02
N ALA A 48 -6.01 -10.35 13.19
CA ALA A 48 -6.48 -8.97 13.34
C ALA A 48 -5.36 -7.95 13.05
N ASP A 49 -4.15 -8.18 13.56
CA ASP A 49 -2.99 -7.31 13.34
C ASP A 49 -2.59 -7.28 11.85
N ILE A 50 -2.61 -8.44 11.17
CA ILE A 50 -2.36 -8.53 9.73
C ILE A 50 -3.42 -7.75 8.95
N ALA A 51 -4.70 -7.87 9.32
CA ALA A 51 -5.79 -7.17 8.65
C ALA A 51 -5.68 -5.65 8.84
N ALA A 52 -5.37 -5.18 10.05
CA ALA A 52 -5.14 -3.77 10.35
C ALA A 52 -3.95 -3.21 9.54
N SER A 53 -2.80 -3.90 9.58
CA SER A 53 -1.60 -3.52 8.82
C SER A 53 -1.85 -3.49 7.30
N SER A 54 -2.65 -4.42 6.77
CA SER A 54 -3.03 -4.45 5.36
C SER A 54 -3.87 -3.23 4.96
N ASN A 55 -4.80 -2.79 5.82
CA ASN A 55 -5.59 -1.58 5.58
C ASN A 55 -4.71 -0.33 5.62
N ASP A 56 -3.83 -0.20 6.61
CA ASP A 56 -2.91 0.94 6.70
C ASP A 56 -2.03 1.05 5.45
N ALA A 57 -1.48 -0.09 5.00
CA ALA A 57 -0.68 -0.14 3.78
C ALA A 57 -1.50 0.21 2.52
N ARG A 58 -2.78 -0.21 2.46
CA ARG A 58 -3.69 0.07 1.35
C ARG A 58 -3.96 1.56 1.19
N TYR A 59 -4.11 2.28 2.29
CA TYR A 59 -4.41 3.72 2.34
C TYR A 59 -3.18 4.58 2.60
N ALA A 60 -1.97 4.01 2.61
CA ALA A 60 -0.75 4.80 2.70
C ALA A 60 -0.68 5.82 1.54
N PRO A 61 -0.32 7.09 1.78
CA PRO A 61 -0.35 8.15 0.76
C PRO A 61 0.39 7.81 -0.53
N ILE A 62 1.53 7.14 -0.43
CA ILE A 62 2.32 6.69 -1.58
C ILE A 62 1.57 5.59 -2.35
N THR A 63 0.95 4.64 -1.65
CA THR A 63 0.17 3.56 -2.26
C THR A 63 -1.03 4.11 -3.02
N VAL A 64 -1.73 5.08 -2.44
CA VAL A 64 -2.87 5.78 -3.07
C VAL A 64 -2.42 6.51 -4.34
N ALA A 65 -1.33 7.29 -4.27
CA ALA A 65 -0.78 7.99 -5.43
C ALA A 65 -0.39 7.03 -6.57
N ASN A 66 0.32 5.95 -6.25
CA ASN A 66 0.73 4.94 -7.24
C ASN A 66 -0.49 4.24 -7.87
N ARG A 67 -1.54 3.99 -7.10
CA ARG A 67 -2.79 3.40 -7.59
C ARG A 67 -3.52 4.32 -8.55
N ILE A 68 -3.62 5.62 -8.25
CA ILE A 68 -4.18 6.63 -9.13
C ILE A 68 -3.41 6.64 -10.47
N GLU A 69 -2.07 6.65 -10.42
CA GLU A 69 -1.26 6.64 -11.64
C GLU A 69 -1.45 5.37 -12.47
N LYS A 70 -1.55 4.21 -11.82
CA LYS A 70 -1.85 2.94 -12.49
C LYS A 70 -3.22 2.98 -13.18
N LEU A 71 -4.26 3.40 -12.47
CA LEU A 71 -5.63 3.49 -13.03
C LEU A 71 -5.68 4.47 -14.22
N ARG A 72 -4.98 5.60 -14.16
CA ARG A 72 -4.85 6.54 -15.29
C ARG A 72 -4.18 5.88 -16.50
N ALA A 73 -3.13 5.10 -16.27
CA ALA A 73 -2.44 4.37 -17.34
C ALA A 73 -3.34 3.28 -17.96
N ASP A 74 -4.10 2.55 -17.14
CA ASP A 74 -5.05 1.53 -17.57
C ASP A 74 -6.17 2.16 -18.43
N ILE A 75 -6.76 3.28 -17.99
CA ILE A 75 -7.75 4.08 -18.74
C ILE A 75 -7.18 4.52 -20.10
N ALA A 76 -5.97 5.07 -20.11
CA ALA A 76 -5.33 5.48 -21.35
C ALA A 76 -5.07 4.29 -22.29
N GLY A 77 -4.73 3.12 -21.74
CA GLY A 77 -4.60 1.88 -22.49
C GLY A 77 -5.92 1.40 -23.11
N MET A 78 -7.00 1.44 -22.34
CA MET A 78 -8.34 1.05 -22.80
C MET A 78 -8.86 2.00 -23.88
N ARG A 79 -8.70 3.31 -23.72
CA ARG A 79 -9.07 4.32 -24.74
C ARG A 79 -8.33 4.09 -26.05
N ARG A 80 -7.00 3.85 -26.01
CA ARG A 80 -6.24 3.53 -27.24
C ARG A 80 -6.76 2.28 -27.95
N ARG A 81 -7.28 1.27 -27.23
CA ARG A 81 -7.88 0.08 -27.86
C ARG A 81 -9.26 0.38 -28.44
N LEU A 82 -10.04 1.23 -27.79
CA LEU A 82 -11.35 1.66 -28.28
C LEU A 82 -11.24 2.54 -29.53
N ASP A 83 -10.33 3.53 -29.48
CA ASP A 83 -10.19 4.52 -30.56
C ASP A 83 -9.28 4.04 -31.71
N GLY A 84 -8.52 2.96 -31.46
CA GLY A 84 -7.39 2.59 -32.30
C GLY A 84 -6.18 3.48 -32.05
N SER A 85 -5.05 3.17 -32.67
CA SER A 85 -3.85 3.97 -32.56
C SER A 85 -2.94 3.80 -33.77
N SER A 86 -2.14 4.81 -34.08
CA SER A 86 -1.05 4.71 -35.04
C SER A 86 0.26 5.13 -34.39
N ARG A 87 1.33 4.41 -34.70
CA ARG A 87 2.67 4.68 -34.19
C ARG A 87 3.68 4.62 -35.33
N THR A 88 4.45 5.66 -35.50
CA THR A 88 5.59 5.64 -36.42
C THR A 88 6.81 5.03 -35.72
N LEU A 89 7.34 3.96 -36.25
CA LEU A 89 8.54 3.28 -35.79
C LEU A 89 9.79 3.86 -36.48
N ALA A 90 10.96 3.43 -35.99
CA ALA A 90 12.24 3.78 -36.62
C ALA A 90 12.24 3.32 -38.08
N GLY A 91 12.72 4.21 -39.00
CA GLY A 91 12.68 3.93 -40.44
C GLY A 91 11.39 4.39 -41.15
N GLY A 92 10.46 5.07 -40.46
CA GLY A 92 9.23 5.61 -41.08
C GLY A 92 8.11 4.60 -41.27
N TYR A 93 8.25 3.38 -40.80
CA TYR A 93 7.17 2.40 -40.80
C TYR A 93 6.05 2.80 -39.84
N VAL A 94 4.81 2.75 -40.28
CA VAL A 94 3.63 3.11 -39.47
C VAL A 94 2.90 1.83 -39.07
N GLU A 95 2.91 1.54 -37.77
CA GLU A 95 2.09 0.49 -37.17
C GLU A 95 0.70 1.06 -36.84
N VAL A 96 -0.34 0.44 -37.38
CA VAL A 96 -1.74 0.85 -37.13
C VAL A 96 -2.47 -0.27 -36.38
N THR A 97 -3.04 0.09 -35.24
CA THR A 97 -3.95 -0.79 -34.48
C THR A 97 -5.38 -0.29 -34.73
N ALA A 98 -6.23 -1.14 -35.27
CA ALA A 98 -7.62 -0.81 -35.52
C ALA A 98 -8.39 -0.58 -34.21
N ALA A 99 -9.42 0.29 -34.27
CA ALA A 99 -10.35 0.50 -33.17
C ALA A 99 -11.11 -0.79 -32.85
N ALA A 100 -11.43 -0.98 -31.54
CA ALA A 100 -12.29 -2.09 -31.12
C ALA A 100 -13.71 -1.93 -31.67
N THR A 101 -14.35 -3.05 -32.04
CA THR A 101 -15.72 -3.05 -32.58
C THR A 101 -16.56 -4.17 -31.95
N GLY A 102 -17.90 -4.06 -32.06
CA GLY A 102 -18.86 -5.08 -31.62
C GLY A 102 -18.77 -5.40 -30.13
N ALA A 103 -19.03 -6.64 -29.76
CA ALA A 103 -19.07 -7.10 -28.36
C ALA A 103 -17.77 -6.86 -27.58
N TYR A 104 -16.62 -6.77 -28.28
CA TYR A 104 -15.35 -6.44 -27.65
C TYR A 104 -15.30 -4.95 -27.21
N ALA A 105 -15.74 -4.04 -28.07
CA ALA A 105 -15.83 -2.63 -27.73
C ALA A 105 -16.79 -2.41 -26.55
N GLU A 106 -17.99 -2.99 -26.57
CA GLU A 106 -18.95 -2.91 -25.47
C GLU A 106 -18.40 -3.43 -24.14
N ARG A 107 -17.60 -4.49 -24.16
CA ARG A 107 -16.93 -5.00 -22.96
C ARG A 107 -15.89 -4.00 -22.46
N LEU A 108 -15.06 -3.45 -23.34
CA LEU A 108 -14.05 -2.44 -22.98
C LEU A 108 -14.67 -1.17 -22.42
N GLU A 109 -15.80 -0.72 -22.94
CA GLU A 109 -16.55 0.45 -22.43
C GLU A 109 -17.04 0.21 -21.00
N ARG A 110 -17.60 -0.98 -20.70
CA ARG A 110 -18.01 -1.34 -19.34
C ARG A 110 -16.81 -1.42 -18.38
N GLU A 111 -15.71 -2.03 -18.81
CA GLU A 111 -14.48 -2.08 -18.02
C GLU A 111 -13.90 -0.68 -17.78
N LEU A 112 -13.93 0.19 -18.79
CA LEU A 112 -13.48 1.57 -18.71
C LEU A 112 -14.29 2.36 -17.68
N ALA A 113 -15.62 2.26 -17.71
CA ALA A 113 -16.50 2.90 -16.73
C ALA A 113 -16.17 2.44 -15.30
N ALA A 114 -16.04 1.14 -15.06
CA ALA A 114 -15.69 0.60 -13.75
C ALA A 114 -14.31 1.08 -13.25
N VAL A 115 -13.31 1.21 -14.13
CA VAL A 115 -11.99 1.72 -13.77
C VAL A 115 -12.03 3.23 -13.53
N GLN A 116 -12.87 3.98 -14.25
CA GLN A 116 -13.09 5.41 -13.99
C GLN A 116 -13.73 5.65 -12.62
N ASP A 117 -14.72 4.86 -12.22
CA ASP A 117 -15.32 4.94 -10.88
C ASP A 117 -14.28 4.66 -9.78
N GLN A 118 -13.44 3.65 -9.99
CA GLN A 118 -12.34 3.38 -9.06
C GLN A 118 -11.35 4.55 -8.98
N LEU A 119 -11.03 5.17 -10.11
CA LEU A 119 -10.15 6.34 -10.15
C LEU A 119 -10.73 7.50 -9.35
N SER A 120 -12.02 7.80 -9.53
CA SER A 120 -12.73 8.87 -8.78
C SER A 120 -12.66 8.62 -7.27
N TYR A 121 -12.95 7.41 -6.82
CA TYR A 121 -12.84 7.04 -5.40
C TYR A 121 -11.43 7.29 -4.84
N TRP A 122 -10.38 6.85 -5.55
CA TRP A 122 -9.01 7.05 -5.05
C TRP A 122 -8.54 8.49 -5.12
N GLN A 123 -9.09 9.28 -6.03
CA GLN A 123 -8.83 10.73 -6.08
C GLN A 123 -9.48 11.45 -4.88
N GLU A 124 -10.67 11.05 -4.44
CA GLU A 124 -11.31 11.55 -3.23
C GLU A 124 -10.48 11.22 -1.98
N VAL A 125 -10.08 9.94 -1.83
CA VAL A 125 -9.17 9.53 -0.74
C VAL A 125 -7.89 10.36 -0.75
N ARG A 126 -7.31 10.63 -1.91
CA ARG A 126 -6.10 11.45 -2.03
C ARG A 126 -6.37 12.91 -1.62
N ALA A 127 -7.50 13.48 -2.01
CA ALA A 127 -7.89 14.84 -1.62
C ALA A 127 -8.04 14.96 -0.09
N GLU A 128 -8.65 13.99 0.57
CA GLU A 128 -8.74 13.93 2.03
C GLU A 128 -7.37 13.85 2.70
N GLN A 129 -6.45 13.05 2.15
CA GLN A 129 -5.08 12.95 2.65
C GLN A 129 -4.32 14.28 2.52
N ILE A 130 -4.54 15.03 1.44
CA ILE A 130 -3.95 16.37 1.26
C ILE A 130 -4.58 17.35 2.24
N ALA A 131 -5.89 17.37 2.36
CA ALA A 131 -6.62 18.25 3.29
C ALA A 131 -6.24 18.02 4.75
N SER A 132 -5.97 16.77 5.14
CA SER A 132 -5.50 16.41 6.49
C SER A 132 -3.99 16.61 6.72
N GLY A 133 -3.23 16.98 5.69
CA GLY A 133 -1.77 17.08 5.75
C GLY A 133 -1.01 15.75 5.74
N ALA A 134 -1.71 14.61 5.58
CA ALA A 134 -1.08 13.31 5.46
C ALA A 134 -0.33 13.12 4.13
N ALA A 135 -0.69 13.92 3.13
CA ALA A 135 -0.05 13.93 1.82
C ALA A 135 0.18 15.38 1.34
N THR A 136 1.05 15.52 0.35
CA THR A 136 1.32 16.81 -0.32
C THR A 136 0.77 16.80 -1.75
N ASP A 137 0.41 17.97 -2.24
CA ASP A 137 -0.08 18.16 -3.62
C ASP A 137 1.05 18.65 -4.55
N HIS A 138 2.22 18.05 -4.43
CA HIS A 138 3.31 18.38 -5.31
C HIS A 138 3.12 17.77 -6.70
N SER A 139 3.39 18.59 -7.72
CA SER A 139 3.25 18.25 -9.13
C SER A 139 4.31 19.00 -9.97
N LYS A 140 4.31 18.74 -11.27
CA LYS A 140 5.15 19.50 -12.21
C LYS A 140 4.82 21.01 -12.26
N ASP A 141 3.64 21.39 -11.79
CA ASP A 141 3.14 22.76 -11.81
C ASP A 141 3.45 23.51 -10.50
N THR A 142 3.86 22.78 -9.45
CA THR A 142 4.14 23.33 -8.11
C THR A 142 5.64 23.34 -7.75
N ILE A 143 6.48 22.65 -8.51
CA ILE A 143 7.93 22.57 -8.26
C ILE A 143 8.68 23.01 -9.50
N ASN A 144 9.69 23.86 -9.31
CA ASN A 144 10.52 24.40 -10.38
C ASN A 144 11.97 23.91 -10.28
N VAL A 145 12.70 24.04 -11.39
CA VAL A 145 14.15 23.84 -11.39
C VAL A 145 14.80 24.91 -10.51
N GLY A 146 15.74 24.52 -9.68
CA GLY A 146 16.38 25.36 -8.67
C GLY A 146 15.72 25.30 -7.28
N ASP A 147 14.50 24.80 -7.18
CA ASP A 147 13.86 24.56 -5.89
C ASP A 147 14.62 23.49 -5.08
N GLN A 148 14.38 23.48 -3.78
CA GLN A 148 14.93 22.47 -2.87
C GLN A 148 13.84 21.58 -2.33
N ILE A 149 14.08 20.28 -2.35
CA ILE A 149 13.22 19.29 -1.71
C ILE A 149 14.00 18.51 -0.67
N LYS A 150 13.31 18.08 0.39
CA LYS A 150 13.93 17.22 1.40
C LYS A 150 13.75 15.76 1.01
N TYR A 151 14.88 15.06 0.86
CA TYR A 151 14.91 13.65 0.51
C TYR A 151 15.93 12.92 1.38
N PHE A 152 15.52 11.82 2.03
CA PHE A 152 16.32 11.10 3.05
C PHE A 152 16.98 12.00 4.11
N GLY A 153 16.25 13.03 4.57
CA GLY A 153 16.72 13.94 5.61
C GLY A 153 17.62 15.08 5.11
N SER A 154 18.06 15.08 3.85
CA SER A 154 18.92 16.10 3.25
C SER A 154 18.17 16.97 2.25
N TRP A 155 18.53 18.25 2.18
CA TRP A 155 18.03 19.15 1.17
C TRP A 155 18.77 18.92 -0.15
N CYS A 156 18.00 18.67 -1.22
CA CYS A 156 18.51 18.41 -2.56
C CYS A 156 17.96 19.46 -3.53
N ILE A 157 18.76 19.89 -4.48
CA ILE A 157 18.37 20.88 -5.50
C ILE A 157 17.68 20.14 -6.65
N VAL A 158 16.54 20.66 -7.10
CA VAL A 158 15.82 20.18 -8.29
C VAL A 158 16.57 20.64 -9.54
N THR A 159 17.08 19.68 -10.29
CA THR A 159 17.82 19.94 -11.54
C THR A 159 16.96 19.79 -12.79
N ARG A 160 15.85 19.04 -12.69
CA ARG A 160 14.90 18.85 -13.78
C ARG A 160 13.52 18.49 -13.25
N VAL A 161 12.50 19.07 -13.85
CA VAL A 161 11.09 18.72 -13.62
C VAL A 161 10.63 17.76 -14.72
N ASN A 162 10.17 16.58 -14.32
CA ASN A 162 9.66 15.54 -15.22
C ASN A 162 8.13 15.42 -15.05
N PRO A 163 7.40 14.74 -15.94
CA PRO A 163 5.94 14.61 -15.83
C PRO A 163 5.42 14.00 -14.52
N LYS A 164 6.21 13.10 -13.88
CA LYS A 164 5.80 12.36 -12.67
C LYS A 164 6.78 12.42 -11.50
N SER A 165 7.90 13.15 -11.67
CA SER A 165 9.00 13.19 -10.72
C SER A 165 9.86 14.43 -10.91
N VAL A 166 10.79 14.65 -9.98
CA VAL A 166 11.88 15.60 -10.16
C VAL A 166 13.22 14.88 -10.17
N SER A 167 14.16 15.35 -10.99
CA SER A 167 15.55 14.96 -10.87
C SER A 167 16.23 15.91 -9.88
N ILE A 168 17.05 15.36 -8.99
CA ILE A 168 17.69 16.11 -7.92
C ILE A 168 19.21 15.88 -7.91
N THR A 169 19.91 16.81 -7.27
CA THR A 169 21.31 16.64 -6.89
C THR A 169 21.46 17.05 -5.42
N ASP A 170 22.14 16.24 -4.63
CA ASP A 170 22.46 16.57 -3.23
C ASP A 170 23.72 17.44 -3.11
N ALA A 171 24.07 17.84 -1.88
CA ALA A 171 25.24 18.66 -1.60
C ALA A 171 26.59 17.98 -1.96
N TYR A 172 26.59 16.65 -2.14
CA TYR A 172 27.77 15.86 -2.50
C TYR A 172 27.84 15.55 -4.00
N GLY A 173 26.87 16.04 -4.79
CA GLY A 173 26.81 15.81 -6.23
C GLY A 173 26.12 14.50 -6.65
N HIS A 174 25.57 13.72 -5.72
CA HIS A 174 24.80 12.54 -6.10
C HIS A 174 23.48 12.92 -6.75
N ARG A 175 23.16 12.23 -7.84
CA ARG A 175 21.94 12.46 -8.61
C ARG A 175 20.90 11.42 -8.29
N GLY A 176 19.64 11.84 -8.25
CA GLY A 176 18.50 10.97 -8.00
C GLY A 176 17.25 11.42 -8.74
N THR A 177 16.24 10.58 -8.73
CA THR A 177 14.90 10.92 -9.23
C THR A 177 13.88 10.63 -8.14
N VAL A 178 13.08 11.62 -7.78
CA VAL A 178 12.10 11.54 -6.68
C VAL A 178 10.69 11.75 -7.24
N PRO A 179 9.79 10.78 -7.12
CA PRO A 179 8.39 10.96 -7.46
C PRO A 179 7.74 12.05 -6.60
N TYR A 180 6.81 12.84 -7.17
CA TYR A 180 6.13 13.90 -6.43
C TYR A 180 5.48 13.45 -5.14
N ALA A 181 4.87 12.26 -5.14
CA ALA A 181 4.23 11.68 -3.95
C ALA A 181 5.18 11.40 -2.77
N HIS A 182 6.49 11.38 -3.01
CA HIS A 182 7.52 11.16 -1.99
C HIS A 182 8.06 12.45 -1.41
N ILE A 183 7.72 13.62 -1.99
CA ILE A 183 8.20 14.91 -1.53
C ILE A 183 7.33 15.37 -0.36
N ARG A 184 7.93 15.48 0.82
CA ARG A 184 7.27 15.91 2.06
C ARG A 184 7.48 17.41 2.34
N GLU A 185 8.68 17.89 2.09
CA GLU A 185 9.08 19.27 2.33
C GLU A 185 9.69 19.87 1.05
N HIS A 186 9.26 21.06 0.73
CA HIS A 186 9.67 21.83 -0.44
C HIS A 186 9.97 23.26 -0.03
N ARG A 187 11.00 23.86 -0.63
CA ARG A 187 11.36 25.27 -0.53
C ARG A 187 11.59 25.84 -1.92
N VAL A 188 11.04 26.99 -2.17
CA VAL A 188 11.31 27.72 -3.42
C VAL A 188 12.80 28.09 -3.46
N GLY A 189 13.48 27.76 -4.54
CA GLY A 189 14.86 28.14 -4.75
C GLY A 189 14.98 29.66 -4.80
N GLN A 190 15.97 30.19 -4.11
CA GLN A 190 16.34 31.58 -4.33
C GLN A 190 16.93 31.66 -5.74
N SER A 191 16.20 32.26 -6.69
CA SER A 191 16.81 32.70 -7.96
C SER A 191 17.86 33.71 -7.56
N GLU A 192 19.14 33.37 -7.70
CA GLU A 192 20.19 34.37 -7.72
C GLU A 192 19.84 35.32 -8.87
N ALA A 193 19.35 36.49 -8.50
CA ALA A 193 19.25 37.59 -9.42
C ALA A 193 20.71 37.93 -9.83
N SER A 194 21.10 37.45 -11.02
CA SER A 194 22.37 37.86 -11.63
C SER A 194 22.31 39.35 -11.83
N SER A 195 23.14 40.05 -11.05
CA SER A 195 23.52 41.43 -11.30
C SER A 195 24.62 41.46 -12.35
#